data_cc5711bd6eb8d9f6b5335d1340fabc78
#
_entry.id   cc5711bd6eb8d9f6b5335d1340fabc78
#
_cell.length_a   1.000
_cell.length_b   1.000
_cell.length_c   1.000
_cell.angle_alpha   90.00
_cell.angle_beta   90.00
_cell.angle_gamma   90.00
#
_symmetry.space_group_name_H-M   'P 1'
#
loop_
_entity.id
_entity.type
_entity.pdbx_description
1 polymer ?
#
loop_
_entity_poly.entity_id
_entity_poly.type
_entity_poly.pdbx_seq_one_letter_code
_entity_poly.pdbx_strand_id
1 'polypeptide(L)'
;VRSRRQRQMCIRDRGCTAPTYTSNSLHAANVEIIVKKDAFFRYTTIQNWSDNVYNLVTERGIVDEGGTLEWIDGNLGSKVNMKYPCSILNGRNARTSVLSMSFANYGQHLDAGCKVFHNAPKTSSTLISKSVAKDGGKTDYRGQVRFGKNSAGSKSHIECDTILMDGESSSDTIPFNEIHNSNVALEHEAKVSKVSEDQLYYLMSRGISEEEATAMIINGFMEPITKELPMEYAVELNQLINMSMEGSVG
;
A
#
# COMPACT_ATOMS: atom_id res chain seq x y z
N VAL A 1 8.20 -22.05 -9.05
CA VAL A 1 7.98 -23.13 -8.06
C VAL A 1 6.48 -23.14 -7.70
N ARG A 2 5.76 -24.18 -8.11
CA ARG A 2 4.37 -24.39 -7.68
C ARG A 2 4.40 -24.98 -6.27
N SER A 3 4.20 -24.15 -5.25
CA SER A 3 3.99 -24.63 -3.88
C SER A 3 2.53 -25.00 -3.70
N ARG A 4 2.25 -26.29 -3.57
CA ARG A 4 0.93 -26.84 -3.26
C ARG A 4 0.80 -26.96 -1.75
N ARG A 5 0.01 -26.11 -1.09
CA ARG A 5 -0.32 -26.29 0.34
C ARG A 5 -1.82 -26.22 0.57
N GLN A 6 -2.34 -27.28 1.18
CA GLN A 6 -3.73 -27.44 1.58
C GLN A 6 -3.98 -26.76 2.93
N ARG A 7 -5.12 -26.05 3.06
CA ARG A 7 -5.79 -25.63 4.30
C ARG A 7 -4.90 -25.08 5.42
N GLN A 8 -3.93 -24.21 5.12
CA GLN A 8 -3.11 -23.55 6.13
C GLN A 8 -3.12 -22.05 5.90
N MET A 9 -3.08 -21.32 7.02
CA MET A 9 -2.70 -19.92 6.99
C MET A 9 -1.29 -19.83 6.38
N CYS A 10 -1.17 -19.16 5.26
CA CYS A 10 0.09 -19.00 4.56
C CYS A 10 0.47 -17.52 4.55
N ILE A 11 1.65 -17.23 5.07
CA ILE A 11 2.24 -15.89 5.05
C ILE A 11 3.49 -15.96 4.18
N ARG A 12 3.65 -15.01 3.28
CA ARG A 12 4.85 -14.87 2.47
C ARG A 12 5.31 -13.41 2.47
N ASP A 13 6.49 -13.20 3.02
CA ASP A 13 7.11 -11.89 3.09
C ASP A 13 8.30 -11.83 2.13
N ARG A 14 8.50 -10.67 1.50
CA ARG A 14 9.60 -10.39 0.57
C ARG A 14 10.16 -8.99 0.81
N GLY A 15 11.45 -8.92 1.08
CA GLY A 15 12.24 -7.70 0.90
C GLY A 15 12.82 -7.69 -0.53
N CYS A 16 12.68 -6.59 -1.23
CA CYS A 16 13.23 -6.43 -2.58
C CYS A 16 14.09 -5.17 -2.61
N THR A 17 15.38 -5.36 -2.91
CA THR A 17 16.34 -4.29 -3.13
C THR A 17 17.12 -4.57 -4.41
N ALA A 18 17.69 -3.56 -5.03
CA ALA A 18 18.63 -3.73 -6.13
C ALA A 18 19.90 -2.93 -5.88
N PRO A 19 21.04 -3.38 -6.42
CA PRO A 19 22.23 -2.56 -6.47
C PRO A 19 21.96 -1.27 -7.25
N THR A 20 22.65 -0.20 -6.88
CA THR A 20 22.63 1.04 -7.67
C THR A 20 23.39 0.82 -8.96
N TYR A 21 22.70 0.92 -10.09
CA TYR A 21 23.30 0.85 -11.42
C TYR A 21 23.68 2.25 -11.93
N THR A 22 24.61 2.32 -12.87
CA THR A 22 25.01 3.59 -13.51
C THR A 22 24.00 4.09 -14.53
N SER A 23 23.02 3.29 -14.90
CA SER A 23 21.95 3.61 -15.86
C SER A 23 20.59 3.23 -15.32
N ASN A 24 19.54 3.77 -15.95
CA ASN A 24 18.16 3.37 -15.59
C ASN A 24 17.98 1.87 -15.78
N SER A 25 17.29 1.25 -14.85
CA SER A 25 16.98 -0.18 -14.86
C SER A 25 15.49 -0.43 -14.70
N LEU A 26 15.03 -1.59 -15.19
CA LEU A 26 13.65 -2.02 -15.10
C LEU A 26 13.53 -3.24 -14.19
N HIS A 27 12.71 -3.12 -13.16
CA HIS A 27 12.17 -4.27 -12.44
C HIS A 27 10.74 -4.52 -12.90
N ALA A 28 10.49 -5.67 -13.52
CA ALA A 28 9.17 -6.12 -13.91
C ALA A 28 8.88 -7.47 -13.25
N ALA A 29 7.74 -7.56 -12.56
CA ALA A 29 7.34 -8.80 -11.90
C ALA A 29 5.85 -9.10 -12.16
N ASN A 30 5.53 -10.39 -12.17
CA ASN A 30 4.15 -10.88 -12.22
C ASN A 30 3.93 -11.88 -11.07
N VAL A 31 2.92 -11.63 -10.25
CA VAL A 31 2.54 -12.46 -9.11
C VAL A 31 1.10 -12.91 -9.29
N GLU A 32 0.87 -14.21 -9.24
CA GLU A 32 -0.47 -14.79 -9.28
C GLU A 32 -0.70 -15.65 -8.04
N ILE A 33 -1.81 -15.37 -7.33
CA ILE A 33 -2.20 -16.04 -6.09
C ILE A 33 -3.59 -16.63 -6.27
N ILE A 34 -3.77 -17.89 -5.91
CA ILE A 34 -5.08 -18.55 -5.89
C ILE A 34 -5.36 -19.00 -4.46
N VAL A 35 -6.29 -18.29 -3.81
CA VAL A 35 -6.75 -18.61 -2.46
C VAL A 35 -7.96 -19.51 -2.55
N LYS A 36 -7.82 -20.75 -2.14
CA LYS A 36 -8.87 -21.76 -2.19
C LYS A 36 -9.89 -21.55 -1.07
N LYS A 37 -11.00 -22.29 -1.17
CA LYS A 37 -12.08 -22.27 -0.20
C LYS A 37 -11.58 -22.32 1.24
N ASP A 38 -12.04 -21.37 2.06
CA ASP A 38 -11.73 -21.22 3.50
C ASP A 38 -10.24 -21.10 3.82
N ALA A 39 -9.39 -20.79 2.82
CA ALA A 39 -7.97 -20.59 3.01
C ALA A 39 -7.67 -19.11 3.32
N PHE A 40 -6.57 -18.89 4.04
CA PHE A 40 -5.99 -17.57 4.28
C PHE A 40 -4.61 -17.47 3.61
N PHE A 41 -4.36 -16.35 2.96
CA PHE A 41 -3.04 -16.05 2.43
C PHE A 41 -2.71 -14.57 2.64
N ARG A 42 -1.53 -14.29 3.23
CA ARG A 42 -0.96 -12.95 3.35
C ARG A 42 0.29 -12.86 2.47
N TYR A 43 0.37 -11.83 1.66
CA TYR A 43 1.53 -11.51 0.85
C TYR A 43 2.04 -10.12 1.23
N THR A 44 3.26 -10.09 1.78
CA THR A 44 3.92 -8.86 2.21
C THR A 44 5.08 -8.56 1.29
N THR A 45 5.20 -7.33 0.83
CA THR A 45 6.39 -6.87 0.10
C THR A 45 6.88 -5.54 0.65
N ILE A 46 8.17 -5.47 0.97
CA ILE A 46 8.86 -4.21 1.22
C ILE A 46 9.84 -4.01 0.06
N GLN A 47 9.66 -2.93 -0.65
CA GLN A 47 10.46 -2.58 -1.82
C GLN A 47 11.23 -1.30 -1.55
N ASN A 48 12.56 -1.39 -1.61
CA ASN A 48 13.46 -0.27 -1.53
C ASN A 48 14.39 -0.31 -2.75
N TRP A 49 14.08 0.51 -3.73
CA TRP A 49 14.80 0.57 -5.00
C TRP A 49 15.60 1.85 -5.10
N SER A 50 16.72 1.81 -5.80
CA SER A 50 17.47 3.03 -6.13
C SER A 50 16.69 3.95 -7.08
N ASP A 51 17.05 5.23 -7.10
CA ASP A 51 16.31 6.30 -7.81
C ASP A 51 16.36 6.21 -9.34
N ASN A 52 17.09 5.26 -9.90
CA ASN A 52 17.14 5.00 -11.34
C ASN A 52 16.35 3.75 -11.75
N VAL A 53 15.56 3.17 -10.84
CA VAL A 53 14.74 1.98 -11.13
C VAL A 53 13.32 2.36 -11.54
N TYR A 54 12.85 1.75 -12.62
CA TYR A 54 11.43 1.69 -12.98
C TYR A 54 10.86 0.37 -12.44
N ASN A 55 9.97 0.45 -11.45
CA ASN A 55 9.38 -0.71 -10.82
C ASN A 55 7.94 -0.91 -11.33
N LEU A 56 7.74 -1.88 -12.20
CA LEU A 56 6.46 -2.17 -12.85
C LEU A 56 6.01 -3.57 -12.46
N VAL A 57 5.06 -3.67 -11.53
CA VAL A 57 4.64 -4.94 -10.95
C VAL A 57 3.16 -5.19 -11.19
N THR A 58 2.86 -6.40 -11.68
CA THR A 58 1.49 -6.91 -11.77
C THR A 58 1.27 -7.98 -10.70
N GLU A 59 0.27 -7.76 -9.86
CA GLU A 59 -0.13 -8.67 -8.79
C GLU A 59 -1.61 -9.00 -8.93
N ARG A 60 -1.96 -10.28 -8.90
CA ARG A 60 -3.35 -10.74 -9.03
C ARG A 60 -3.63 -11.89 -8.08
N GLY A 61 -4.74 -11.76 -7.35
CA GLY A 61 -5.24 -12.80 -6.48
C GLY A 61 -6.69 -13.19 -6.83
N ILE A 62 -6.97 -14.48 -6.92
CA ILE A 62 -8.32 -15.01 -7.06
C ILE A 62 -8.70 -15.66 -5.73
N VAL A 63 -9.85 -15.29 -5.18
CA VAL A 63 -10.29 -15.74 -3.86
C VAL A 63 -11.59 -16.52 -4.00
N ASP A 64 -11.54 -17.78 -3.63
CA ASP A 64 -12.67 -18.69 -3.61
C ASP A 64 -13.55 -18.48 -2.35
N GLU A 65 -14.63 -19.26 -2.20
CA GLU A 65 -15.60 -19.16 -1.11
C GLU A 65 -14.95 -19.17 0.28
N GLY A 66 -15.31 -18.19 1.12
CA GLY A 66 -14.78 -18.04 2.49
C GLY A 66 -13.29 -17.72 2.58
N GLY A 67 -12.58 -17.68 1.45
CA GLY A 67 -11.15 -17.40 1.41
C GLY A 67 -10.84 -15.94 1.79
N THR A 68 -9.62 -15.71 2.30
CA THR A 68 -9.13 -14.38 2.66
C THR A 68 -7.75 -14.15 2.05
N LEU A 69 -7.60 -13.03 1.36
CA LEU A 69 -6.33 -12.58 0.78
C LEU A 69 -5.95 -11.22 1.36
N GLU A 70 -4.75 -11.13 1.91
CA GLU A 70 -4.19 -9.89 2.43
C GLU A 70 -2.94 -9.50 1.65
N TRP A 71 -2.88 -8.23 1.25
CA TRP A 71 -1.73 -7.59 0.63
C TRP A 71 -1.18 -6.53 1.58
N ILE A 72 0.12 -6.56 1.84
CA ILE A 72 0.82 -5.53 2.61
C ILE A 72 2.00 -5.06 1.78
N ASP A 73 1.98 -3.79 1.40
CA ASP A 73 2.94 -3.21 0.48
C ASP A 73 3.64 -1.99 1.09
N GLY A 74 4.98 -2.06 1.18
CA GLY A 74 5.84 -0.91 1.44
C GLY A 74 6.60 -0.53 0.16
N ASN A 75 6.42 0.69 -0.32
CA ASN A 75 7.02 1.21 -1.54
C ASN A 75 7.92 2.40 -1.23
N LEU A 76 9.22 2.20 -1.37
CA LEU A 76 10.26 3.21 -1.17
C LEU A 76 11.23 3.21 -2.36
N GLY A 77 11.81 4.35 -2.64
CA GLY A 77 12.71 4.51 -3.77
C GLY A 77 11.98 4.40 -5.10
N SER A 78 12.70 4.02 -6.13
CA SER A 78 12.28 4.00 -7.55
C SER A 78 12.11 5.40 -8.14
N LYS A 79 12.55 5.56 -9.39
CA LYS A 79 12.20 6.72 -10.20
C LYS A 79 10.71 6.76 -10.51
N VAL A 80 10.17 5.59 -10.87
CA VAL A 80 8.76 5.37 -11.11
C VAL A 80 8.39 4.02 -10.52
N ASN A 81 7.37 4.00 -9.68
CA ASN A 81 6.73 2.77 -9.21
C ASN A 81 5.29 2.72 -9.71
N MET A 82 4.90 1.61 -10.33
CA MET A 82 3.50 1.35 -10.70
C MET A 82 3.12 -0.03 -10.17
N LYS A 83 2.31 -0.05 -9.11
CA LYS A 83 1.93 -1.28 -8.41
C LYS A 83 0.48 -1.24 -7.96
N TYR A 84 -0.33 -2.16 -8.48
CA TYR A 84 -1.76 -2.22 -8.22
C TYR A 84 -2.18 -3.66 -7.94
N PRO A 85 -2.01 -4.18 -6.70
CA PRO A 85 -2.51 -5.50 -6.35
C PRO A 85 -4.00 -5.63 -6.65
N CYS A 86 -4.36 -6.71 -7.33
CA CYS A 86 -5.70 -6.97 -7.80
C CYS A 86 -6.28 -8.18 -7.06
N SER A 87 -7.43 -8.01 -6.39
CA SER A 87 -8.18 -9.08 -5.76
C SER A 87 -9.49 -9.35 -6.50
N ILE A 88 -9.70 -10.59 -6.94
CA ILE A 88 -10.91 -11.05 -7.60
C ILE A 88 -11.67 -11.98 -6.64
N LEU A 89 -12.74 -11.47 -6.03
CA LEU A 89 -13.53 -12.16 -5.03
C LEU A 89 -14.65 -12.96 -5.71
N ASN A 90 -14.32 -14.19 -6.11
CA ASN A 90 -15.22 -15.06 -6.88
C ASN A 90 -16.10 -15.97 -6.02
N GLY A 91 -15.76 -16.15 -4.76
CA GLY A 91 -16.52 -16.99 -3.84
C GLY A 91 -17.38 -16.19 -2.86
N ARG A 92 -18.51 -16.77 -2.44
CA ARG A 92 -19.34 -16.20 -1.38
C ARG A 92 -18.51 -16.00 -0.11
N ASN A 93 -18.68 -14.88 0.60
CA ASN A 93 -17.95 -14.50 1.79
C ASN A 93 -16.43 -14.37 1.60
N ALA A 94 -15.92 -14.32 0.36
CA ALA A 94 -14.51 -14.05 0.10
C ALA A 94 -14.14 -12.64 0.60
N ARG A 95 -12.92 -12.50 1.11
CA ARG A 95 -12.44 -11.26 1.73
C ARG A 95 -11.07 -10.88 1.20
N THR A 96 -10.82 -9.57 1.16
CA THR A 96 -9.47 -9.05 0.91
C THR A 96 -9.21 -7.83 1.78
N SER A 97 -7.95 -7.66 2.20
CA SER A 97 -7.44 -6.40 2.70
C SER A 97 -6.20 -5.99 1.93
N VAL A 98 -6.03 -4.70 1.74
CA VAL A 98 -4.84 -4.10 1.13
C VAL A 98 -4.37 -3.00 2.04
N LEU A 99 -3.15 -3.15 2.56
CA LEU A 99 -2.44 -2.11 3.31
C LEU A 99 -1.25 -1.68 2.46
N SER A 100 -1.26 -0.44 2.01
CA SER A 100 -0.20 0.10 1.14
C SER A 100 0.41 1.35 1.76
N MET A 101 1.73 1.42 1.77
CA MET A 101 2.43 2.64 2.08
C MET A 101 3.37 3.04 0.95
N SER A 102 3.53 4.35 0.77
CA SER A 102 4.45 4.94 -0.19
C SER A 102 5.16 6.13 0.43
N PHE A 103 6.48 6.22 0.19
CA PHE A 103 7.27 7.37 0.59
C PHE A 103 8.08 7.85 -0.62
N ALA A 104 7.73 9.01 -1.18
CA ALA A 104 8.35 9.59 -2.35
C ALA A 104 9.21 10.79 -2.00
N ASN A 105 10.46 10.78 -2.46
CA ASN A 105 11.42 11.87 -2.38
C ASN A 105 11.62 12.54 -3.75
N TYR A 106 12.57 13.46 -3.81
CA TYR A 106 12.96 14.16 -5.04
C TYR A 106 13.13 13.23 -6.23
N GLY A 107 12.50 13.59 -7.35
CA GLY A 107 12.58 12.85 -8.60
C GLY A 107 11.85 11.52 -8.65
N GLN A 108 11.12 11.14 -7.58
CA GLN A 108 10.38 9.91 -7.47
C GLN A 108 8.90 10.13 -7.75
N HIS A 109 8.29 9.19 -8.49
CA HIS A 109 6.86 9.13 -8.71
C HIS A 109 6.34 7.73 -8.34
N LEU A 110 5.66 7.63 -7.21
CA LEU A 110 5.10 6.38 -6.71
C LEU A 110 3.59 6.36 -6.97
N ASP A 111 3.19 5.72 -8.06
CA ASP A 111 1.80 5.48 -8.42
C ASP A 111 1.39 4.09 -7.91
N ALA A 112 0.78 4.08 -6.74
CA ALA A 112 0.33 2.87 -6.08
C ALA A 112 -1.20 2.84 -6.03
N GLY A 113 -1.77 1.71 -5.59
CA GLY A 113 -3.22 1.60 -5.46
C GLY A 113 -3.65 0.15 -5.39
N CYS A 114 -4.89 -0.12 -5.74
CA CYS A 114 -5.39 -1.50 -5.78
C CYS A 114 -6.61 -1.63 -6.69
N LYS A 115 -6.92 -2.89 -7.02
CA LYS A 115 -8.12 -3.24 -7.79
C LYS A 115 -8.88 -4.36 -7.06
N VAL A 116 -10.17 -4.19 -6.86
CA VAL A 116 -11.01 -5.21 -6.23
C VAL A 116 -12.26 -5.45 -7.06
N PHE A 117 -12.48 -6.72 -7.41
CA PHE A 117 -13.65 -7.16 -8.15
C PHE A 117 -14.52 -8.06 -7.25
N HIS A 118 -15.67 -7.55 -6.81
CA HIS A 118 -16.67 -8.29 -6.05
C HIS A 118 -17.62 -9.01 -7.02
N ASN A 119 -17.32 -10.27 -7.33
CA ASN A 119 -18.10 -11.08 -8.29
C ASN A 119 -19.12 -12.00 -7.62
N ALA A 120 -19.05 -12.19 -6.30
CA ALA A 120 -19.89 -13.08 -5.53
C ALA A 120 -20.57 -12.35 -4.35
N PRO A 121 -21.65 -12.92 -3.78
CA PRO A 121 -22.39 -12.26 -2.70
C PRO A 121 -21.62 -12.26 -1.37
N LYS A 122 -21.91 -11.25 -0.54
CA LYS A 122 -21.37 -11.08 0.83
C LYS A 122 -19.84 -11.03 0.88
N THR A 123 -19.21 -10.55 -0.16
CA THR A 123 -17.76 -10.32 -0.19
C THR A 123 -17.41 -9.01 0.51
N SER A 124 -16.18 -8.90 1.03
CA SER A 124 -15.74 -7.67 1.70
C SER A 124 -14.31 -7.30 1.33
N SER A 125 -14.05 -6.00 1.24
CA SER A 125 -12.71 -5.44 1.06
C SER A 125 -12.46 -4.28 2.00
N THR A 126 -11.22 -4.18 2.50
CA THR A 126 -10.72 -3.05 3.28
C THR A 126 -9.41 -2.61 2.63
N LEU A 127 -9.36 -1.35 2.20
CA LEU A 127 -8.26 -0.80 1.41
C LEU A 127 -7.75 0.43 2.15
N ILE A 128 -6.53 0.36 2.68
CA ILE A 128 -5.89 1.44 3.44
C ILE A 128 -4.59 1.80 2.75
N SER A 129 -4.46 3.07 2.37
CA SER A 129 -3.24 3.62 1.79
C SER A 129 -2.75 4.80 2.61
N LYS A 130 -1.50 4.75 3.01
CA LYS A 130 -0.80 5.85 3.67
C LYS A 130 0.40 6.27 2.82
N SER A 131 0.47 7.54 2.46
CA SER A 131 1.58 8.03 1.64
C SER A 131 2.19 9.31 2.19
N VAL A 132 3.47 9.48 1.94
CA VAL A 132 4.23 10.70 2.27
C VAL A 132 4.97 11.14 1.02
N ALA A 133 4.94 12.42 0.72
CA ALA A 133 5.73 13.02 -0.34
C ALA A 133 6.57 14.18 0.22
N LYS A 134 7.86 14.18 -0.13
CA LYS A 134 8.87 15.12 0.36
C LYS A 134 9.78 15.58 -0.79
N ASP A 135 10.29 16.80 -0.69
CA ASP A 135 11.30 17.38 -1.61
C ASP A 135 10.85 17.37 -3.09
N GLY A 136 9.56 17.63 -3.35
CA GLY A 136 9.00 17.60 -4.70
C GLY A 136 8.67 16.19 -5.19
N GLY A 137 8.69 15.19 -4.34
CA GLY A 137 8.23 13.83 -4.66
C GLY A 137 6.75 13.77 -5.00
N LYS A 138 6.35 12.77 -5.77
CA LYS A 138 4.96 12.56 -6.16
C LYS A 138 4.45 11.20 -5.74
N THR A 139 3.26 11.19 -5.08
CA THR A 139 2.53 9.95 -4.75
C THR A 139 1.14 10.00 -5.36
N ASP A 140 0.76 8.98 -6.11
CA ASP A 140 -0.60 8.83 -6.63
C ASP A 140 -1.22 7.55 -6.06
N TYR A 141 -2.53 7.60 -5.78
CA TYR A 141 -3.31 6.43 -5.42
C TYR A 141 -4.42 6.18 -6.45
N ARG A 142 -4.42 4.99 -7.06
CA ARG A 142 -5.47 4.55 -7.98
C ARG A 142 -6.25 3.39 -7.39
N GLY A 143 -7.46 3.66 -6.92
CA GLY A 143 -8.36 2.68 -6.34
C GLY A 143 -9.46 2.29 -7.31
N GLN A 144 -9.52 1.01 -7.72
CA GLN A 144 -10.63 0.49 -8.50
C GLN A 144 -11.43 -0.52 -7.69
N VAL A 145 -12.73 -0.24 -7.48
CA VAL A 145 -13.66 -1.19 -6.87
C VAL A 145 -14.83 -1.41 -7.81
N ARG A 146 -15.09 -2.68 -8.12
CA ARG A 146 -16.21 -3.08 -8.96
C ARG A 146 -17.10 -4.07 -8.22
N PHE A 147 -18.37 -3.73 -8.09
CA PHE A 147 -19.42 -4.63 -7.64
C PHE A 147 -20.17 -5.19 -8.84
N GLY A 148 -19.96 -6.49 -9.13
CA GLY A 148 -20.64 -7.19 -10.21
C GLY A 148 -22.12 -7.44 -9.89
N LYS A 149 -22.89 -7.90 -10.85
CA LYS A 149 -24.35 -8.16 -10.70
C LYS A 149 -24.66 -9.13 -9.56
N ASN A 150 -23.77 -10.08 -9.26
CA ASN A 150 -23.95 -11.12 -8.24
C ASN A 150 -23.40 -10.74 -6.86
N SER A 151 -22.99 -9.50 -6.63
CA SER A 151 -22.32 -9.06 -5.40
C SER A 151 -23.26 -8.64 -4.25
N ALA A 152 -24.50 -9.11 -4.23
CA ALA A 152 -25.47 -8.72 -3.22
C ALA A 152 -24.94 -8.90 -1.77
N GLY A 153 -25.11 -7.87 -0.94
CA GLY A 153 -24.65 -7.84 0.45
C GLY A 153 -23.14 -7.68 0.61
N SER A 154 -22.43 -7.30 -0.46
CA SER A 154 -20.99 -7.03 -0.41
C SER A 154 -20.68 -5.60 0.06
N LYS A 155 -19.50 -5.41 0.62
CA LYS A 155 -19.05 -4.12 1.15
C LYS A 155 -17.58 -3.85 0.84
N SER A 156 -17.25 -2.58 0.66
CA SER A 156 -15.88 -2.08 0.53
C SER A 156 -15.70 -0.82 1.36
N HIS A 157 -14.57 -0.76 2.07
CA HIS A 157 -14.11 0.43 2.77
C HIS A 157 -12.76 0.84 2.21
N ILE A 158 -12.59 2.11 1.88
CA ILE A 158 -11.38 2.69 1.28
C ILE A 158 -10.96 3.90 2.12
N GLU A 159 -9.72 3.91 2.57
CA GLU A 159 -9.10 5.03 3.28
C GLU A 159 -7.77 5.36 2.60
N CYS A 160 -7.63 6.61 2.14
CA CYS A 160 -6.44 7.08 1.45
C CYS A 160 -5.94 8.36 2.10
N ASP A 161 -4.89 8.28 2.90
CA ASP A 161 -4.31 9.42 3.59
C ASP A 161 -2.93 9.74 3.03
N THR A 162 -2.69 11.03 2.81
CA THR A 162 -1.39 11.53 2.34
C THR A 162 -0.92 12.70 3.20
N ILE A 163 0.36 12.70 3.54
CA ILE A 163 1.06 13.85 4.11
C ILE A 163 1.99 14.43 3.04
N LEU A 164 1.81 15.71 2.73
CA LEU A 164 2.74 16.52 1.93
C LEU A 164 3.63 17.30 2.89
N MET A 165 4.94 17.10 2.78
CA MET A 165 5.91 17.71 3.71
C MET A 165 6.35 19.10 3.28
N ASP A 166 6.12 19.47 2.02
CA ASP A 166 6.50 20.76 1.45
C ASP A 166 5.47 21.24 0.42
N GLY A 167 5.74 22.39 -0.21
CA GLY A 167 4.86 22.99 -1.21
C GLY A 167 5.10 22.54 -2.65
N GLU A 168 6.17 21.76 -2.91
CA GLU A 168 6.54 21.27 -4.24
C GLU A 168 6.07 19.83 -4.45
N SER A 169 5.92 19.07 -3.36
CA SER A 169 5.41 17.71 -3.38
C SER A 169 3.93 17.65 -3.75
N SER A 170 3.52 16.56 -4.39
CA SER A 170 2.14 16.42 -4.87
C SER A 170 1.59 15.01 -4.66
N SER A 171 0.26 14.93 -4.58
CA SER A 171 -0.46 13.67 -4.50
C SER A 171 -1.81 13.77 -5.19
N ASP A 172 -2.14 12.73 -5.97
CA ASP A 172 -3.44 12.59 -6.60
C ASP A 172 -4.13 11.31 -6.10
N THR A 173 -5.44 11.41 -5.79
CA THR A 173 -6.29 10.24 -5.51
C THR A 173 -7.29 10.08 -6.65
N ILE A 174 -7.21 8.94 -7.34
CA ILE A 174 -7.99 8.65 -8.55
C ILE A 174 -8.88 7.43 -8.29
N PRO A 175 -10.11 7.64 -7.76
CA PRO A 175 -11.05 6.56 -7.55
C PRO A 175 -11.75 6.15 -8.84
N PHE A 176 -11.96 4.84 -9.02
CA PHE A 176 -12.78 4.29 -10.08
C PHE A 176 -13.75 3.25 -9.51
N ASN A 177 -15.02 3.62 -9.35
CA ASN A 177 -16.03 2.79 -8.72
C ASN A 177 -17.12 2.41 -9.72
N GLU A 178 -17.32 1.10 -9.93
CA GLU A 178 -18.37 0.53 -10.75
C GLU A 178 -19.37 -0.26 -9.89
N ILE A 179 -20.63 0.13 -9.87
CA ILE A 179 -21.65 -0.52 -9.04
C ILE A 179 -22.77 -1.07 -9.95
N HIS A 180 -22.82 -2.40 -10.08
CA HIS A 180 -23.83 -3.11 -10.87
C HIS A 180 -24.87 -3.86 -10.01
N ASN A 181 -24.88 -3.62 -8.69
CA ASN A 181 -25.85 -4.20 -7.74
C ASN A 181 -26.19 -3.16 -6.69
N SER A 182 -27.48 -2.88 -6.50
CA SER A 182 -27.96 -1.87 -5.55
C SER A 182 -27.86 -2.29 -4.08
N ASN A 183 -27.70 -3.59 -3.79
CA ASN A 183 -27.55 -4.11 -2.42
C ASN A 183 -26.08 -4.28 -2.05
N VAL A 184 -25.33 -3.18 -2.06
CA VAL A 184 -23.91 -3.14 -1.66
C VAL A 184 -23.64 -1.87 -0.85
N ALA A 185 -22.54 -1.85 -0.10
CA ALA A 185 -22.06 -0.70 0.64
C ALA A 185 -20.65 -0.35 0.16
N LEU A 186 -20.42 0.93 -0.16
CA LEU A 186 -19.10 1.47 -0.50
C LEU A 186 -18.87 2.73 0.32
N GLU A 187 -17.78 2.73 1.08
CA GLU A 187 -17.28 3.88 1.82
C GLU A 187 -15.92 4.26 1.25
N HIS A 188 -15.72 5.52 0.93
CA HIS A 188 -14.45 6.03 0.44
C HIS A 188 -14.12 7.36 1.10
N GLU A 189 -13.03 7.37 1.85
CA GLU A 189 -12.46 8.54 2.50
C GLU A 189 -11.07 8.82 1.93
N ALA A 190 -10.78 10.08 1.63
CA ALA A 190 -9.48 10.51 1.16
C ALA A 190 -9.10 11.81 1.86
N LYS A 191 -7.89 11.86 2.42
CA LYS A 191 -7.36 13.02 3.12
C LYS A 191 -5.95 13.35 2.64
N VAL A 192 -5.74 14.60 2.25
CA VAL A 192 -4.41 15.14 2.00
C VAL A 192 -4.16 16.24 3.00
N SER A 193 -3.05 16.16 3.73
CA SER A 193 -2.70 17.11 4.78
C SER A 193 -1.21 17.45 4.73
N LYS A 194 -0.84 18.52 5.43
CA LYS A 194 0.56 18.78 5.80
C LYS A 194 0.84 18.18 7.17
N VAL A 195 2.11 18.14 7.55
CA VAL A 195 2.50 17.84 8.93
C VAL A 195 1.81 18.83 9.87
N SER A 196 1.23 18.36 10.96
CA SER A 196 0.48 19.18 11.90
C SER A 196 1.42 20.14 12.65
N GLU A 197 1.28 21.43 12.41
CA GLU A 197 2.07 22.47 13.09
C GLU A 197 1.86 22.45 14.61
N ASP A 198 0.65 22.16 15.09
CA ASP A 198 0.34 22.03 16.51
C ASP A 198 1.08 20.86 17.17
N GLN A 199 1.11 19.71 16.50
CA GLN A 199 1.84 18.53 16.97
C GLN A 199 3.35 18.79 16.96
N LEU A 200 3.85 19.41 15.91
CA LEU A 200 5.26 19.77 15.77
C LEU A 200 5.66 20.74 16.89
N TYR A 201 4.91 21.82 17.08
CA TYR A 201 5.13 22.80 18.15
C TYR A 201 5.10 22.14 19.55
N TYR A 202 4.15 21.24 19.80
CA TYR A 202 4.06 20.53 21.07
C TYR A 202 5.31 19.69 21.34
N LEU A 203 5.79 18.93 20.38
CA LEU A 203 6.99 18.10 20.51
C LEU A 203 8.25 18.97 20.72
N MET A 204 8.40 20.02 19.92
CA MET A 204 9.50 20.97 20.03
C MET A 204 9.52 21.70 21.40
N SER A 205 8.36 22.03 21.95
CA SER A 205 8.24 22.63 23.28
C SER A 205 8.72 21.70 24.42
N ARG A 206 8.84 20.40 24.14
CA ARG A 206 9.41 19.39 25.05
C ARG A 206 10.90 19.16 24.83
N GLY A 207 11.55 19.96 23.98
CA GLY A 207 12.99 19.91 23.72
C GLY A 207 13.40 18.90 22.63
N ILE A 208 12.43 18.38 21.85
CA ILE A 208 12.70 17.53 20.69
C ILE A 208 13.05 18.44 19.51
N SER A 209 14.06 18.09 18.73
CA SER A 209 14.41 18.85 17.50
C SER A 209 13.27 18.78 16.49
N GLU A 210 13.19 19.75 15.57
CA GLU A 210 12.17 19.76 14.51
C GLU A 210 12.24 18.51 13.63
N GLU A 211 13.46 18.09 13.27
CA GLU A 211 13.68 16.87 12.47
C GLU A 211 13.17 15.63 13.19
N GLU A 212 13.53 15.46 14.45
CA GLU A 212 13.11 14.32 15.27
C GLU A 212 11.60 14.32 15.51
N ALA A 213 11.01 15.49 15.79
CA ALA A 213 9.56 15.65 15.97
C ALA A 213 8.80 15.28 14.67
N THR A 214 9.30 15.73 13.54
CA THR A 214 8.73 15.40 12.22
C THR A 214 8.81 13.89 11.95
N ALA A 215 9.95 13.26 12.19
CA ALA A 215 10.12 11.83 12.06
C ALA A 215 9.16 11.04 12.97
N MET A 216 8.96 11.49 14.20
CA MET A 216 8.00 10.87 15.13
C MET A 216 6.55 10.95 14.61
N ILE A 217 6.15 12.09 14.05
CA ILE A 217 4.80 12.27 13.48
C ILE A 217 4.62 11.33 12.26
N ILE A 218 5.60 11.27 11.37
CA ILE A 218 5.54 10.40 10.18
C ILE A 218 5.53 8.92 10.58
N ASN A 219 6.36 8.50 11.52
CA ASN A 219 6.35 7.13 12.02
C ASN A 219 4.99 6.78 12.66
N GLY A 220 4.40 7.69 13.43
CA GLY A 220 3.05 7.51 13.98
C GLY A 220 1.97 7.41 12.92
N PHE A 221 2.08 8.18 11.84
CA PHE A 221 1.16 8.11 10.70
C PHE A 221 1.24 6.76 9.98
N MET A 222 2.43 6.17 9.86
CA MET A 222 2.67 4.88 9.21
C MET A 222 2.44 3.67 10.13
N GLU A 223 2.26 3.89 11.44
CA GLU A 223 2.14 2.84 12.46
C GLU A 223 1.08 1.77 12.13
N PRO A 224 -0.13 2.09 11.59
CA PRO A 224 -1.13 1.08 11.25
C PRO A 224 -0.62 0.00 10.29
N ILE A 225 0.33 0.35 9.42
CA ILE A 225 0.93 -0.59 8.47
C ILE A 225 2.12 -1.31 9.10
N THR A 226 2.98 -0.59 9.81
CA THR A 226 4.18 -1.18 10.42
C THR A 226 3.85 -2.22 11.49
N LYS A 227 2.71 -2.08 12.19
CA LYS A 227 2.23 -3.06 13.18
C LYS A 227 1.81 -4.41 12.57
N GLU A 228 1.44 -4.43 11.30
CA GLU A 228 1.06 -5.66 10.60
C GLU A 228 2.25 -6.43 10.04
N LEU A 229 3.44 -5.83 10.05
CA LEU A 229 4.66 -6.45 9.57
C LEU A 229 5.30 -7.37 10.63
N PRO A 230 6.00 -8.44 10.21
CA PRO A 230 6.95 -9.13 11.08
C PRO A 230 7.97 -8.13 11.66
N MET A 231 8.44 -8.40 12.89
CA MET A 231 9.29 -7.45 13.63
C MET A 231 10.53 -7.01 12.84
N GLU A 232 11.17 -7.94 12.12
CA GLU A 232 12.36 -7.65 11.31
C GLU A 232 12.07 -6.66 10.19
N TYR A 233 10.94 -6.84 9.49
CA TYR A 233 10.49 -5.94 8.43
C TYR A 233 10.00 -4.59 8.97
N ALA A 234 9.36 -4.58 10.14
CA ALA A 234 8.93 -3.34 10.78
C ALA A 234 10.14 -2.47 11.19
N VAL A 235 11.18 -3.08 11.74
CA VAL A 235 12.43 -2.39 12.10
C VAL A 235 13.12 -1.84 10.85
N GLU A 236 13.28 -2.67 9.81
CA GLU A 236 13.88 -2.26 8.54
C GLU A 236 13.09 -1.08 7.91
N LEU A 237 11.77 -1.19 7.86
CA LEU A 237 10.92 -0.16 7.29
C LEU A 237 11.03 1.17 8.04
N ASN A 238 11.01 1.15 9.39
CA ASN A 238 11.18 2.36 10.19
C ASN A 238 12.57 2.99 9.97
N GLN A 239 13.61 2.18 9.83
CA GLN A 239 14.95 2.68 9.49
C GLN A 239 14.97 3.34 8.12
N LEU A 240 14.35 2.73 7.10
CA LEU A 240 14.26 3.28 5.76
C LEU A 240 13.47 4.60 5.73
N ILE A 241 12.39 4.70 6.48
CA ILE A 241 11.63 5.95 6.64
C ILE A 241 12.52 7.03 7.25
N ASN A 242 13.21 6.74 8.34
CA ASN A 242 14.10 7.70 9.00
C ASN A 242 15.23 8.16 8.05
N MET A 243 15.88 7.24 7.35
CA MET A 243 16.89 7.57 6.34
C MET A 243 16.31 8.44 5.21
N SER A 244 15.11 8.15 4.74
CA SER A 244 14.40 8.97 3.75
C SER A 244 14.08 10.36 4.28
N MET A 245 13.81 10.49 5.58
CA MET A 245 13.60 11.78 6.23
C MET A 245 14.88 12.63 6.29
N GLU A 246 16.03 12.00 6.51
CA GLU A 246 17.34 12.65 6.56
C GLU A 246 17.92 13.00 5.17
N GLY A 247 17.26 12.58 4.09
CA GLY A 247 17.74 12.80 2.71
C GLY A 247 18.95 11.93 2.33
N SER A 248 19.24 10.88 3.11
CA SER A 248 20.42 10.03 2.93
C SER A 248 20.15 8.72 2.17
N VAL A 249 18.99 8.58 1.53
CA VAL A 249 18.64 7.41 0.72
C VAL A 249 18.71 7.77 -0.76
N GLY A 250 19.74 7.26 -1.43
CA GLY A 250 20.01 7.39 -2.85
C GLY A 250 21.12 6.44 -3.27
#